data_172edb3cf90a317df220f93acb2770b6
#
_entry.id   172edb3cf90a317df220f93acb2770b6
#
_cell.length_a   1.000
_cell.length_b   1.000
_cell.length_c   1.000
_cell.angle_alpha   90.00
_cell.angle_beta   90.00
_cell.angle_gamma   90.00
#
_symmetry.space_group_name_H-M   'P 1'
#
loop_
_entity.id
_entity.type
_entity.pdbx_description
1 polymer ?
#
loop_
_entity_poly.entity_id
_entity_poly.type
_entity_poly.pdbx_seq_one_letter_code
_entity_poly.pdbx_strand_id
1 'polypeptide(L)'
;MAEAPNLDFQSFVARRERERAEGTPGSGSGAGSTTDAAHAYAYSFDRKTREALERMKPVELAVAGTVRLFKRVASSQLLGNAVKVGDKQFPRIQSIAKSCAATLDIAPPTVYIVNSPVLNAATYGTNEESFIQIHSALVDHYSDEELLTVIGHECGHIHNSHVVYLTALYFLTNIAGVFVAWAVQPAIVALRAWSRRAEITSDRAGMLCAKDATTAERALTKLALGSRKLYEEFNLEAFLEQHEEGKESIGRYMEAFATHPWLPKRVLAMREFAKSEIYRKAIGQEGGIGMTEVDDRVAALLKGDA
;
A
#
# COMPACT_ATOMS: atom_id res chain seq x y z
N MET A 1 33.32 -18.13 10.40
CA MET A 1 31.94 -18.38 10.88
C MET A 1 31.42 -17.01 11.33
N ALA A 2 30.54 -16.40 10.55
CA ALA A 2 29.93 -15.12 10.91
C ALA A 2 28.85 -15.41 11.96
N GLU A 3 28.94 -14.72 13.08
CA GLU A 3 27.99 -14.77 14.20
C GLU A 3 26.61 -14.35 13.70
N ALA A 4 25.60 -15.18 13.94
CA ALA A 4 24.22 -14.85 13.59
C ALA A 4 23.78 -13.61 14.35
N PRO A 5 23.16 -12.60 13.71
CA PRO A 5 22.75 -11.38 14.39
C PRO A 5 21.75 -11.72 15.49
N ASN A 6 22.04 -11.23 16.70
CA ASN A 6 21.20 -11.39 17.89
C ASN A 6 19.87 -10.61 17.65
N LEU A 7 18.82 -11.35 17.31
CA LEU A 7 17.50 -10.81 16.91
C LEU A 7 16.49 -10.95 18.07
N ASP A 8 16.90 -10.60 19.28
CA ASP A 8 16.03 -10.58 20.44
C ASP A 8 15.09 -9.35 20.38
N PHE A 9 13.82 -9.56 20.76
CA PHE A 9 12.80 -8.53 20.88
C PHE A 9 13.26 -7.36 21.78
N GLN A 10 14.01 -7.66 22.85
CA GLN A 10 14.58 -6.62 23.70
C GLN A 10 15.58 -5.73 22.96
N SER A 11 16.34 -6.27 22.02
CA SER A 11 17.25 -5.47 21.19
C SER A 11 16.49 -4.60 20.16
N PHE A 12 15.35 -5.06 19.65
CA PHE A 12 14.47 -4.27 18.78
C PHE A 12 13.79 -3.13 19.56
N VAL A 13 13.22 -3.43 20.74
CA VAL A 13 12.62 -2.41 21.62
C VAL A 13 13.67 -1.42 22.10
N ALA A 14 14.83 -1.90 22.56
CA ALA A 14 15.93 -1.05 23.00
C ALA A 14 16.50 -0.17 21.88
N ARG A 15 16.56 -0.66 20.63
CA ARG A 15 16.94 0.15 19.47
C ARG A 15 15.92 1.25 19.21
N ARG A 16 14.61 0.94 19.24
CA ARG A 16 13.54 1.95 19.09
C ARG A 16 13.47 2.94 20.26
N GLU A 17 13.76 2.49 21.47
CA GLU A 17 13.87 3.38 22.64
C GLU A 17 15.10 4.28 22.56
N ARG A 18 16.23 3.79 22.04
CA ARG A 18 17.40 4.62 21.72
C ARG A 18 17.13 5.60 20.59
N GLU A 19 16.50 5.16 19.51
CA GLU A 19 16.06 6.04 18.41
C GLU A 19 15.06 7.12 18.87
N ARG A 20 14.23 6.82 19.90
CA ARG A 20 13.37 7.79 20.57
C ARG A 20 14.10 8.69 21.59
N ALA A 21 15.04 8.15 22.34
CA ALA A 21 15.80 8.88 23.37
C ALA A 21 16.97 9.68 22.78
N GLU A 22 17.57 9.18 21.74
CA GLU A 22 18.56 9.85 20.92
C GLU A 22 17.90 10.75 19.90
N GLY A 23 16.69 11.27 20.15
CA GLY A 23 15.97 12.23 19.29
C GLY A 23 16.99 13.00 18.51
N THR A 24 17.26 12.59 17.29
CA THR A 24 18.48 12.78 16.51
C THR A 24 19.12 14.15 16.80
N PRO A 25 20.13 14.25 17.66
CA PRO A 25 20.93 15.46 17.73
C PRO A 25 21.93 15.35 16.59
N GLY A 26 21.60 15.95 15.48
CA GLY A 26 22.61 16.14 14.47
C GLY A 26 22.23 15.87 13.04
N SER A 27 20.97 15.91 12.63
CA SER A 27 20.65 16.40 11.30
C SER A 27 20.33 17.88 11.43
N GLY A 28 21.36 18.70 11.25
CA GLY A 28 21.17 20.15 11.13
C GLY A 28 20.10 20.43 10.11
N SER A 29 19.27 21.37 10.39
CA SER A 29 18.27 22.14 9.66
C SER A 29 18.21 22.04 8.11
N GLY A 30 18.25 20.83 7.56
CA GLY A 30 18.20 20.57 6.13
C GLY A 30 17.57 19.22 5.77
N ALA A 31 17.61 18.22 6.65
CA ALA A 31 17.12 16.87 6.35
C ALA A 31 15.60 16.71 6.57
N GLY A 32 14.96 17.54 7.37
CA GLY A 32 13.51 17.56 7.54
C GLY A 32 12.76 18.01 6.26
N SER A 33 13.39 18.87 5.46
CA SER A 33 12.82 19.42 4.24
C SER A 33 12.80 18.42 3.07
N THR A 34 13.76 17.52 2.96
CA THR A 34 13.85 16.57 1.84
C THR A 34 12.97 15.33 2.04
N THR A 35 12.87 14.82 3.27
CA THR A 35 11.98 13.70 3.61
C THR A 35 10.51 14.09 3.55
N ASP A 36 10.14 15.29 4.02
CA ASP A 36 8.77 15.79 3.90
C ASP A 36 8.38 16.03 2.44
N ALA A 37 9.28 16.49 1.59
CA ALA A 37 9.02 16.67 0.16
C ALA A 37 8.85 15.33 -0.57
N ALA A 38 9.62 14.30 -0.24
CA ALA A 38 9.49 12.98 -0.83
C ALA A 38 8.12 12.32 -0.56
N HIS A 39 7.56 12.55 0.64
CA HIS A 39 6.24 12.04 1.03
C HIS A 39 5.09 13.03 0.83
N ALA A 40 5.30 14.13 0.12
CA ALA A 40 4.30 15.19 -0.05
C ALA A 40 3.01 14.72 -0.73
N TYR A 41 3.05 13.66 -1.54
CA TYR A 41 1.87 13.06 -2.17
C TYR A 41 1.02 12.21 -1.21
N ALA A 42 1.59 11.77 -0.06
CA ALA A 42 0.92 10.87 0.85
C ALA A 42 -0.33 11.51 1.47
N TYR A 43 -1.39 10.71 1.64
CA TYR A 43 -2.62 11.16 2.26
C TYR A 43 -2.39 11.48 3.74
N SER A 44 -2.63 12.71 4.15
CA SER A 44 -2.28 13.20 5.49
C SER A 44 -2.96 12.42 6.62
N PHE A 45 -4.19 11.92 6.38
CA PHE A 45 -4.91 11.10 7.36
C PHE A 45 -4.35 9.69 7.51
N ASP A 46 -3.72 9.13 6.47
CA ASP A 46 -2.96 7.89 6.58
C ASP A 46 -1.80 8.05 7.56
N ARG A 47 -0.96 9.06 7.35
CA ARG A 47 0.18 9.34 8.23
C ARG A 47 -0.23 9.57 9.68
N LYS A 48 -1.23 10.43 9.92
CA LYS A 48 -1.76 10.69 11.26
C LYS A 48 -2.30 9.44 11.95
N THR A 49 -3.02 8.59 11.19
CA THR A 49 -3.59 7.35 11.74
C THR A 49 -2.50 6.34 12.05
N ARG A 50 -1.47 6.21 11.19
CA ARG A 50 -0.32 5.34 11.44
C ARG A 50 0.41 5.74 12.73
N GLU A 51 0.66 7.04 12.94
CA GLU A 51 1.26 7.55 14.17
C GLU A 51 0.43 7.21 15.43
N ALA A 52 -0.90 7.20 15.29
CA ALA A 52 -1.79 6.78 16.38
C ALA A 52 -1.69 5.26 16.63
N LEU A 53 -1.63 4.44 15.57
CA LEU A 53 -1.45 2.99 15.66
C LEU A 53 -0.15 2.60 16.36
N GLU A 54 0.93 3.31 16.11
CA GLU A 54 2.24 3.08 16.73
C GLU A 54 2.21 3.19 18.27
N ARG A 55 1.24 3.93 18.80
CA ARG A 55 1.03 4.12 20.25
C ARG A 55 0.09 3.08 20.87
N MET A 56 -0.56 2.25 20.04
CA MET A 56 -1.52 1.26 20.51
C MET A 56 -0.83 -0.05 20.88
N LYS A 57 -0.83 -0.42 22.17
CA LYS A 57 -0.20 -1.64 22.68
C LYS A 57 -0.61 -2.94 21.96
N PRO A 58 -1.90 -3.17 21.64
CA PRO A 58 -2.29 -4.35 20.86
C PRO A 58 -1.67 -4.40 19.47
N VAL A 59 -1.52 -3.26 18.78
CA VAL A 59 -0.90 -3.17 17.46
C VAL A 59 0.60 -3.41 17.56
N GLU A 60 1.28 -2.82 18.54
CA GLU A 60 2.70 -3.05 18.80
C GLU A 60 3.02 -4.55 18.98
N LEU A 61 2.22 -5.24 19.82
CA LEU A 61 2.39 -6.68 20.05
C LEU A 61 2.12 -7.51 18.79
N ALA A 62 1.11 -7.14 18.00
CA ALA A 62 0.78 -7.79 16.74
C ALA A 62 1.91 -7.66 15.72
N VAL A 63 2.46 -6.45 15.56
CA VAL A 63 3.59 -6.16 14.66
C VAL A 63 4.84 -6.94 15.11
N ALA A 64 5.17 -6.90 16.39
CA ALA A 64 6.31 -7.65 16.93
C ALA A 64 6.18 -9.17 16.74
N GLY A 65 4.99 -9.71 16.93
CA GLY A 65 4.68 -11.13 16.67
C GLY A 65 4.83 -11.48 15.19
N THR A 66 4.35 -10.60 14.29
CA THR A 66 4.44 -10.77 12.84
C THR A 66 5.89 -10.76 12.36
N VAL A 67 6.70 -9.80 12.79
CA VAL A 67 8.14 -9.74 12.42
C VAL A 67 8.86 -11.02 12.81
N ARG A 68 8.58 -11.54 14.01
CA ARG A 68 9.17 -12.79 14.50
C ARG A 68 8.73 -14.00 13.67
N LEU A 69 7.44 -14.09 13.31
CA LEU A 69 6.88 -15.19 12.53
C LEU A 69 7.34 -15.12 11.07
N PHE A 70 7.37 -13.93 10.47
CA PHE A 70 7.79 -13.70 9.10
C PHE A 70 9.21 -14.20 8.85
N LYS A 71 10.16 -13.85 9.73
CA LYS A 71 11.55 -14.32 9.63
C LYS A 71 11.71 -15.85 9.73
N ARG A 72 10.75 -16.55 10.36
CA ARG A 72 10.81 -18.01 10.56
C ARG A 72 10.12 -18.81 9.46
N VAL A 73 9.01 -18.33 8.92
CA VAL A 73 8.09 -19.16 8.14
C VAL A 73 7.85 -18.61 6.74
N ALA A 74 7.74 -17.31 6.58
CA ALA A 74 7.23 -16.72 5.35
C ALA A 74 8.22 -16.81 4.18
N SER A 75 9.53 -16.70 4.43
CA SER A 75 10.51 -16.76 3.35
C SER A 75 10.53 -18.12 2.65
N SER A 76 10.35 -19.23 3.37
CA SER A 76 10.37 -20.58 2.76
C SER A 76 9.05 -20.96 2.10
N GLN A 77 7.89 -20.57 2.65
CA GLN A 77 6.59 -20.93 2.07
C GLN A 77 6.18 -20.01 0.91
N LEU A 78 6.46 -18.72 1.02
CA LEU A 78 6.17 -17.75 -0.05
C LEU A 78 7.12 -17.93 -1.25
N LEU A 79 8.35 -18.40 -1.04
CA LEU A 79 9.36 -18.57 -2.08
C LEU A 79 9.33 -19.95 -2.73
N GLY A 80 8.74 -20.98 -2.10
CA GLY A 80 8.73 -22.36 -2.61
C GLY A 80 8.02 -22.53 -3.96
N ASN A 81 7.04 -21.68 -4.26
CA ASN A 81 6.23 -21.70 -5.50
C ASN A 81 6.29 -20.38 -6.28
N ALA A 82 7.22 -19.49 -5.96
CA ALA A 82 7.36 -18.19 -6.57
C ALA A 82 8.62 -18.10 -7.43
N VAL A 83 8.50 -17.41 -8.56
CA VAL A 83 9.62 -17.21 -9.48
C VAL A 83 10.14 -15.79 -9.33
N LYS A 84 11.41 -15.63 -8.95
CA LYS A 84 12.03 -14.32 -8.75
C LYS A 84 12.20 -13.59 -10.08
N VAL A 85 11.78 -12.34 -10.13
CA VAL A 85 12.01 -11.43 -11.25
C VAL A 85 13.44 -10.90 -11.22
N GLY A 86 14.07 -10.78 -12.37
CA GLY A 86 15.43 -10.27 -12.52
C GLY A 86 15.85 -10.08 -13.98
N ASP A 87 17.04 -9.56 -14.20
CA ASP A 87 17.53 -9.24 -15.55
C ASP A 87 17.61 -10.45 -16.49
N LYS A 88 17.80 -11.66 -15.94
CA LYS A 88 17.82 -12.92 -16.71
C LYS A 88 16.44 -13.58 -16.83
N GLN A 89 15.46 -13.11 -16.08
CA GLN A 89 14.14 -13.72 -15.94
C GLN A 89 13.09 -12.65 -15.72
N PHE A 90 12.19 -12.48 -16.70
CA PHE A 90 11.16 -11.44 -16.73
C PHE A 90 11.75 -10.01 -16.75
N PRO A 91 12.73 -9.67 -17.64
CA PRO A 91 13.41 -8.37 -17.63
C PRO A 91 12.45 -7.18 -17.83
N ARG A 92 11.32 -7.40 -18.54
CA ARG A 92 10.25 -6.41 -18.71
C ARG A 92 9.67 -5.97 -17.35
N ILE A 93 9.29 -6.92 -16.50
CA ILE A 93 8.71 -6.63 -15.17
C ILE A 93 9.77 -6.00 -14.26
N GLN A 94 11.02 -6.47 -14.36
CA GLN A 94 12.15 -5.88 -13.62
C GLN A 94 12.36 -4.40 -14.01
N SER A 95 12.25 -4.08 -15.29
CA SER A 95 12.36 -2.69 -15.76
C SER A 95 11.24 -1.80 -15.21
N ILE A 96 10.00 -2.30 -15.20
CA ILE A 96 8.85 -1.59 -14.63
C ILE A 96 9.08 -1.33 -13.12
N ALA A 97 9.51 -2.34 -12.37
CA ALA A 97 9.77 -2.18 -10.93
C ALA A 97 10.91 -1.18 -10.67
N LYS A 98 11.99 -1.21 -11.46
CA LYS A 98 13.08 -0.21 -11.39
C LYS A 98 12.58 1.21 -11.70
N SER A 99 11.70 1.37 -12.69
CA SER A 99 11.11 2.67 -13.05
C SER A 99 10.23 3.23 -11.93
N CYS A 100 9.38 2.39 -11.31
CA CYS A 100 8.56 2.80 -10.16
C CYS A 100 9.44 3.20 -8.97
N ALA A 101 10.47 2.41 -8.68
CA ALA A 101 11.41 2.68 -7.59
C ALA A 101 12.14 4.02 -7.80
N ALA A 102 12.60 4.28 -9.03
CA ALA A 102 13.25 5.55 -9.39
C ALA A 102 12.29 6.74 -9.26
N THR A 103 11.00 6.57 -9.64
CA THR A 103 9.99 7.63 -9.52
C THR A 103 9.71 8.00 -8.06
N LEU A 104 9.74 7.02 -7.16
CA LEU A 104 9.46 7.21 -5.73
C LEU A 104 10.73 7.39 -4.86
N ASP A 105 11.91 7.42 -5.49
CA ASP A 105 13.21 7.53 -4.81
C ASP A 105 13.44 6.47 -3.73
N ILE A 106 13.12 5.21 -4.06
CA ILE A 106 13.36 4.04 -3.19
C ILE A 106 14.32 3.05 -3.85
N ALA A 107 14.91 2.18 -3.05
CA ALA A 107 15.65 1.03 -3.59
C ALA A 107 14.70 0.11 -4.37
N PRO A 108 15.12 -0.43 -5.54
CA PRO A 108 14.28 -1.34 -6.31
C PRO A 108 13.87 -2.56 -5.47
N PRO A 109 12.55 -2.83 -5.30
CA PRO A 109 12.09 -3.95 -4.51
C PRO A 109 12.38 -5.28 -5.21
N THR A 110 12.53 -6.35 -4.43
CA THR A 110 12.50 -7.70 -4.98
C THR A 110 11.07 -8.05 -5.39
N VAL A 111 10.90 -8.53 -6.62
CA VAL A 111 9.59 -8.93 -7.16
C VAL A 111 9.58 -10.44 -7.40
N TYR A 112 8.46 -11.08 -7.10
CA TYR A 112 8.19 -12.49 -7.36
C TYR A 112 6.89 -12.67 -8.14
N ILE A 113 6.87 -13.59 -9.09
CA ILE A 113 5.66 -14.04 -9.80
C ILE A 113 5.19 -15.35 -9.16
N VAL A 114 3.89 -15.40 -8.85
CA VAL A 114 3.22 -16.60 -8.31
C VAL A 114 2.16 -17.06 -9.29
N ASN A 115 2.08 -18.36 -9.51
CA ASN A 115 1.01 -18.95 -10.33
C ASN A 115 -0.33 -18.82 -9.59
N SER A 116 -1.20 -17.97 -10.10
CA SER A 116 -2.53 -17.76 -9.56
C SER A 116 -3.48 -17.20 -10.63
N PRO A 117 -4.72 -17.71 -10.72
CA PRO A 117 -5.73 -17.22 -11.65
C PRO A 117 -6.41 -15.93 -11.14
N VAL A 118 -6.12 -15.48 -9.92
CA VAL A 118 -6.70 -14.28 -9.33
C VAL A 118 -5.87 -13.07 -9.72
N LEU A 119 -6.50 -11.99 -10.17
CA LEU A 119 -5.82 -10.72 -10.41
C LEU A 119 -5.45 -10.10 -9.06
N ASN A 120 -4.18 -10.15 -8.71
CA ASN A 120 -3.71 -9.56 -7.45
C ASN A 120 -2.21 -9.27 -7.50
N ALA A 121 -1.81 -8.26 -6.73
CA ALA A 121 -0.44 -8.04 -6.29
C ALA A 121 -0.48 -7.69 -4.80
N ALA A 122 0.59 -7.93 -4.08
CA ALA A 122 0.70 -7.57 -2.67
C ALA A 122 2.14 -7.44 -2.23
N THR A 123 2.39 -6.53 -1.30
CA THR A 123 3.69 -6.34 -0.66
C THR A 123 3.71 -6.99 0.71
N TYR A 124 4.73 -7.79 0.95
CA TYR A 124 4.95 -8.50 2.21
C TYR A 124 6.34 -8.21 2.79
N GLY A 125 6.47 -8.35 4.09
CA GLY A 125 7.76 -8.26 4.76
C GLY A 125 7.78 -7.35 5.97
N THR A 126 8.94 -6.77 6.18
CA THR A 126 9.19 -5.72 7.17
C THR A 126 9.61 -4.45 6.44
N ASN A 127 9.85 -3.35 7.17
CA ASN A 127 10.33 -2.12 6.53
C ASN A 127 11.78 -2.26 6.00
N GLU A 128 12.56 -3.21 6.54
CA GLU A 128 13.94 -3.47 6.10
C GLU A 128 14.02 -4.52 4.99
N GLU A 129 13.10 -5.52 5.02
CA GLU A 129 13.08 -6.64 4.09
C GLU A 129 11.67 -6.81 3.54
N SER A 130 11.38 -6.13 2.44
CA SER A 130 10.09 -6.22 1.76
C SER A 130 10.25 -6.76 0.35
N PHE A 131 9.19 -7.41 -0.15
CA PHE A 131 9.10 -7.87 -1.53
C PHE A 131 7.68 -7.74 -2.05
N ILE A 132 7.57 -7.59 -3.36
CA ILE A 132 6.30 -7.54 -4.08
C ILE A 132 6.03 -8.92 -4.67
N GLN A 133 4.83 -9.44 -4.46
CA GLN A 133 4.33 -10.66 -5.08
C GLN A 133 3.27 -10.28 -6.10
N ILE A 134 3.44 -10.73 -7.35
CA ILE A 134 2.51 -10.49 -8.45
C ILE A 134 1.95 -11.83 -8.90
N HIS A 135 0.64 -11.95 -9.01
CA HIS A 135 -0.01 -13.12 -9.58
C HIS A 135 0.14 -13.16 -11.11
N SER A 136 0.37 -14.34 -11.68
CA SER A 136 0.58 -14.52 -13.11
C SER A 136 -0.58 -14.00 -13.96
N ALA A 137 -1.83 -14.20 -13.51
CA ALA A 137 -3.01 -13.67 -14.20
C ALA A 137 -2.97 -12.14 -14.38
N LEU A 138 -2.38 -11.40 -13.43
CA LEU A 138 -2.25 -9.96 -13.55
C LEU A 138 -1.32 -9.58 -14.71
N VAL A 139 -0.22 -10.30 -14.89
CA VAL A 139 0.73 -10.09 -15.99
C VAL A 139 0.11 -10.37 -17.35
N ASP A 140 -0.82 -11.34 -17.43
CA ASP A 140 -1.52 -11.72 -18.66
C ASP A 140 -2.62 -10.71 -19.05
N HIS A 141 -3.23 -10.05 -18.08
CA HIS A 141 -4.37 -9.17 -18.29
C HIS A 141 -4.01 -7.69 -18.41
N TYR A 142 -2.81 -7.28 -18.01
CA TYR A 142 -2.39 -5.89 -17.90
C TYR A 142 -1.35 -5.49 -18.96
N SER A 143 -1.50 -4.27 -19.48
CA SER A 143 -0.44 -3.63 -20.28
C SER A 143 0.72 -3.19 -19.37
N ASP A 144 1.85 -2.78 -19.98
CA ASP A 144 3.00 -2.29 -19.22
C ASP A 144 2.68 -1.00 -18.45
N GLU A 145 1.86 -0.13 -19.03
CA GLU A 145 1.41 1.11 -18.39
C GLU A 145 0.48 0.83 -17.19
N GLU A 146 -0.37 -0.19 -17.30
CA GLU A 146 -1.22 -0.64 -16.20
C GLU A 146 -0.39 -1.33 -15.11
N LEU A 147 0.64 -2.11 -15.49
CA LEU A 147 1.57 -2.70 -14.53
C LEU A 147 2.41 -1.64 -13.81
N LEU A 148 2.76 -0.51 -14.45
CA LEU A 148 3.37 0.63 -13.78
C LEU A 148 2.49 1.16 -12.64
N THR A 149 1.16 1.22 -12.86
CA THR A 149 0.23 1.62 -11.81
C THR A 149 0.25 0.65 -10.64
N VAL A 150 0.12 -0.66 -10.90
CA VAL A 150 0.02 -1.67 -9.84
C VAL A 150 1.34 -1.81 -9.09
N ILE A 151 2.46 -1.91 -9.79
CA ILE A 151 3.78 -2.02 -9.16
C ILE A 151 4.13 -0.71 -8.44
N GLY A 152 3.73 0.45 -8.98
CA GLY A 152 3.86 1.75 -8.33
C GLY A 152 3.05 1.87 -7.05
N HIS A 153 1.83 1.30 -7.02
CA HIS A 153 1.01 1.19 -5.82
C HIS A 153 1.72 0.36 -4.74
N GLU A 154 2.25 -0.81 -5.09
CA GLU A 154 3.00 -1.66 -4.16
C GLU A 154 4.29 -0.97 -3.66
N CYS A 155 4.99 -0.25 -4.53
CA CYS A 155 6.12 0.60 -4.14
C CYS A 155 5.68 1.73 -3.21
N GLY A 156 4.47 2.26 -3.35
CA GLY A 156 3.87 3.23 -2.47
C GLY A 156 3.73 2.71 -1.03
N HIS A 157 3.33 1.44 -0.86
CA HIS A 157 3.32 0.79 0.46
C HIS A 157 4.72 0.68 1.06
N ILE A 158 5.74 0.37 0.26
CA ILE A 158 7.14 0.31 0.73
C ILE A 158 7.60 1.71 1.14
N HIS A 159 7.43 2.70 0.27
CA HIS A 159 7.87 4.07 0.49
C HIS A 159 7.29 4.68 1.77
N ASN A 160 6.00 4.41 2.05
CA ASN A 160 5.31 4.96 3.21
C ASN A 160 5.35 4.05 4.46
N SER A 161 6.22 3.03 4.49
CA SER A 161 6.41 2.12 5.63
C SER A 161 5.11 1.40 6.07
N HIS A 162 4.25 1.05 5.12
CA HIS A 162 3.00 0.34 5.38
C HIS A 162 3.19 -1.17 5.58
N VAL A 163 4.27 -1.72 5.03
CA VAL A 163 4.46 -3.16 4.79
C VAL A 163 4.31 -3.99 6.06
N VAL A 164 4.94 -3.59 7.15
CA VAL A 164 4.90 -4.36 8.41
C VAL A 164 3.50 -4.42 9.01
N TYR A 165 2.71 -3.36 8.88
CA TYR A 165 1.34 -3.29 9.40
C TYR A 165 0.37 -4.09 8.53
N LEU A 166 0.51 -4.04 7.20
CA LEU A 166 -0.28 -4.86 6.26
C LEU A 166 0.04 -6.34 6.43
N THR A 167 1.32 -6.68 6.58
CA THR A 167 1.76 -8.05 6.88
C THR A 167 1.20 -8.52 8.22
N ALA A 168 1.20 -7.67 9.25
CA ALA A 168 0.57 -7.99 10.54
C ALA A 168 -0.94 -8.22 10.40
N LEU A 169 -1.64 -7.36 9.67
CA LEU A 169 -3.08 -7.52 9.41
C LEU A 169 -3.36 -8.84 8.70
N TYR A 170 -2.58 -9.19 7.67
CA TYR A 170 -2.70 -10.45 6.94
C TYR A 170 -2.56 -11.66 7.88
N PHE A 171 -1.52 -11.70 8.73
CA PHE A 171 -1.30 -12.80 9.66
C PHE A 171 -2.39 -12.89 10.73
N LEU A 172 -2.83 -11.77 11.29
CA LEU A 172 -3.88 -11.74 12.30
C LEU A 172 -5.23 -12.23 11.74
N THR A 173 -5.51 -11.93 10.47
CA THR A 173 -6.80 -12.31 9.86
C THR A 173 -6.80 -13.72 9.30
N ASN A 174 -5.66 -14.25 8.84
CA ASN A 174 -5.62 -15.52 8.12
C ASN A 174 -4.95 -16.67 8.91
N ILE A 175 -4.11 -16.37 9.91
CA ILE A 175 -3.29 -17.36 10.59
C ILE A 175 -3.60 -17.45 12.08
N ALA A 176 -4.11 -16.37 12.70
CA ALA A 176 -4.49 -16.41 14.10
C ALA A 176 -5.66 -17.36 14.31
N GLY A 177 -5.44 -18.42 15.11
CA GLY A 177 -6.48 -19.38 15.45
C GLY A 177 -7.64 -18.73 16.22
N VAL A 178 -8.82 -19.37 16.19
CA VAL A 178 -10.08 -18.86 16.76
C VAL A 178 -9.95 -18.41 18.20
N PHE A 179 -9.12 -19.08 19.01
CA PHE A 179 -8.91 -18.76 20.42
C PHE A 179 -8.11 -17.47 20.69
N VAL A 180 -7.34 -17.00 19.69
CA VAL A 180 -6.55 -15.75 19.82
C VAL A 180 -7.31 -14.58 19.19
N ALA A 181 -8.26 -14.88 18.29
CA ALA A 181 -8.96 -13.87 17.51
C ALA A 181 -9.63 -12.78 18.37
N TRP A 182 -10.29 -13.13 19.48
CA TRP A 182 -10.96 -12.14 20.33
C TRP A 182 -9.98 -11.16 21.00
N ALA A 183 -8.80 -11.62 21.41
CA ALA A 183 -7.81 -10.79 22.07
C ALA A 183 -7.13 -9.78 21.12
N VAL A 184 -7.04 -10.13 19.82
CA VAL A 184 -6.42 -9.28 18.80
C VAL A 184 -7.43 -8.46 17.99
N GLN A 185 -8.74 -8.61 18.22
CA GLN A 185 -9.78 -7.86 17.51
C GLN A 185 -9.59 -6.34 17.53
N PRO A 186 -9.22 -5.68 18.65
CA PRO A 186 -8.99 -4.25 18.64
C PRO A 186 -7.85 -3.84 17.68
N ALA A 187 -6.79 -4.67 17.58
CA ALA A 187 -5.70 -4.43 16.63
C ALA A 187 -6.17 -4.62 15.18
N ILE A 188 -6.95 -5.66 14.90
CA ILE A 188 -7.49 -5.92 13.55
C ILE A 188 -8.38 -4.76 13.09
N VAL A 189 -9.31 -4.29 13.93
CA VAL A 189 -10.21 -3.17 13.62
C VAL A 189 -9.41 -1.90 13.34
N ALA A 190 -8.44 -1.58 14.20
CA ALA A 190 -7.61 -0.39 14.03
C ALA A 190 -6.74 -0.47 12.76
N LEU A 191 -6.13 -1.63 12.49
CA LEU A 191 -5.32 -1.86 11.30
C LEU A 191 -6.16 -1.81 10.01
N ARG A 192 -7.39 -2.33 10.01
CA ARG A 192 -8.32 -2.22 8.87
C ARG A 192 -8.73 -0.77 8.62
N ALA A 193 -9.06 -0.03 9.65
CA ALA A 193 -9.42 1.38 9.53
C ALA A 193 -8.26 2.22 8.96
N TRP A 194 -7.03 1.89 9.37
CA TRP A 194 -5.85 2.54 8.82
C TRP A 194 -5.53 2.06 7.39
N SER A 195 -5.59 0.76 7.09
CA SER A 195 -5.24 0.22 5.77
C SER A 195 -6.06 0.86 4.65
N ARG A 196 -7.34 1.17 4.89
CA ARG A 196 -8.17 1.89 3.91
C ARG A 196 -7.60 3.28 3.54
N ARG A 197 -6.93 3.96 4.48
CA ARG A 197 -6.26 5.24 4.21
C ARG A 197 -4.91 5.05 3.51
N ALA A 198 -4.19 3.98 3.86
CA ALA A 198 -2.94 3.60 3.22
C ALA A 198 -3.12 3.28 1.73
N GLU A 199 -4.28 2.70 1.35
CA GLU A 199 -4.64 2.49 -0.06
C GLU A 199 -4.69 3.79 -0.87
N ILE A 200 -5.27 4.87 -0.29
CA ILE A 200 -5.32 6.18 -0.96
C ILE A 200 -3.90 6.73 -1.22
N THR A 201 -3.00 6.60 -0.24
CA THR A 201 -1.59 6.96 -0.41
C THR A 201 -0.93 6.16 -1.54
N SER A 202 -1.16 4.84 -1.56
CA SER A 202 -0.55 3.93 -2.53
C SER A 202 -1.14 4.11 -3.94
N ASP A 203 -2.43 4.42 -4.08
CA ASP A 203 -3.03 4.79 -5.36
C ASP A 203 -2.37 6.03 -5.95
N ARG A 204 -2.10 7.05 -5.14
CA ARG A 204 -1.36 8.26 -5.56
C ARG A 204 0.05 7.92 -6.05
N ALA A 205 0.75 7.01 -5.37
CA ALA A 205 2.06 6.52 -5.81
C ALA A 205 1.97 5.81 -7.16
N GLY A 206 0.97 4.94 -7.35
CA GLY A 206 0.70 4.29 -8.63
C GLY A 206 0.46 5.29 -9.76
N MET A 207 -0.33 6.33 -9.51
CA MET A 207 -0.58 7.42 -10.47
C MET A 207 0.69 8.18 -10.84
N LEU A 208 1.57 8.47 -9.87
CA LEU A 208 2.86 9.13 -10.12
C LEU A 208 3.80 8.28 -10.98
N CYS A 209 3.76 6.94 -10.81
CA CYS A 209 4.54 6.01 -11.61
C CYS A 209 3.99 5.89 -13.05
N ALA A 210 2.68 5.79 -13.21
CA ALA A 210 2.03 5.66 -14.51
C ALA A 210 2.02 6.98 -15.30
N LYS A 211 1.95 8.12 -14.62
CA LYS A 211 1.82 9.48 -15.21
C LYS A 211 0.62 9.65 -16.15
N ASP A 212 -0.35 8.77 -16.02
CA ASP A 212 -1.62 8.80 -16.75
C ASP A 212 -2.76 8.35 -15.82
N ALA A 213 -3.62 9.32 -15.45
CA ALA A 213 -4.74 9.08 -14.55
C ALA A 213 -5.74 8.09 -15.14
N THR A 214 -6.01 8.16 -16.43
CA THR A 214 -6.96 7.27 -17.11
C THR A 214 -6.46 5.82 -17.09
N THR A 215 -5.19 5.60 -17.34
CA THR A 215 -4.57 4.28 -17.23
C THR A 215 -4.61 3.77 -15.80
N ALA A 216 -4.38 4.63 -14.81
CA ALA A 216 -4.43 4.24 -13.40
C ALA A 216 -5.86 3.87 -12.96
N GLU A 217 -6.88 4.64 -13.33
CA GLU A 217 -8.29 4.29 -13.11
C GLU A 217 -8.65 2.95 -13.76
N ARG A 218 -8.20 2.73 -15.00
CA ARG A 218 -8.41 1.49 -15.74
C ARG A 218 -7.76 0.29 -15.06
N ALA A 219 -6.52 0.42 -14.62
CA ALA A 219 -5.82 -0.63 -13.91
C ALA A 219 -6.55 -1.04 -12.62
N LEU A 220 -6.99 -0.07 -11.82
CA LEU A 220 -7.74 -0.31 -10.60
C LEU A 220 -9.09 -0.97 -10.88
N THR A 221 -9.80 -0.55 -11.92
CA THR A 221 -11.10 -1.10 -12.30
C THR A 221 -10.99 -2.54 -12.79
N LYS A 222 -9.99 -2.86 -13.60
CA LYS A 222 -9.72 -4.23 -14.05
C LYS A 222 -9.47 -5.18 -12.88
N LEU A 223 -8.75 -4.71 -11.85
CA LEU A 223 -8.49 -5.50 -10.65
C LEU A 223 -9.79 -5.94 -9.97
N ALA A 224 -10.76 -5.03 -9.88
CA ALA A 224 -12.05 -5.31 -9.25
C ALA A 224 -12.95 -6.24 -10.08
N LEU A 225 -12.94 -6.09 -11.42
CA LEU A 225 -13.77 -6.91 -12.30
C LEU A 225 -13.23 -8.34 -12.46
N GLY A 226 -11.91 -8.53 -12.36
CA GLY A 226 -11.28 -9.86 -12.49
C GLY A 226 -11.40 -10.50 -13.88
N SER A 227 -11.91 -9.77 -14.89
CA SER A 227 -12.17 -10.29 -16.22
C SER A 227 -11.91 -9.24 -17.30
N ARG A 228 -11.06 -9.60 -18.28
CA ARG A 228 -10.79 -8.76 -19.44
C ARG A 228 -12.04 -8.53 -20.31
N LYS A 229 -12.83 -9.59 -20.54
CA LYS A 229 -14.03 -9.49 -21.39
C LYS A 229 -15.08 -8.58 -20.79
N LEU A 230 -15.32 -8.68 -19.47
CA LEU A 230 -16.29 -7.82 -18.80
C LEU A 230 -15.81 -6.35 -18.80
N TYR A 231 -14.49 -6.13 -18.74
CA TYR A 231 -13.96 -4.78 -18.80
C TYR A 231 -14.21 -4.08 -20.14
N GLU A 232 -14.26 -4.81 -21.27
CA GLU A 232 -14.54 -4.26 -22.59
C GLU A 232 -15.98 -3.71 -22.70
N GLU A 233 -16.89 -4.20 -21.87
CA GLU A 233 -18.30 -3.79 -21.80
C GLU A 233 -18.59 -2.86 -20.60
N PHE A 234 -17.59 -2.65 -19.72
CA PHE A 234 -17.76 -1.92 -18.47
C PHE A 234 -17.79 -0.41 -18.70
N ASN A 235 -18.79 0.24 -18.11
CA ASN A 235 -18.89 1.70 -18.06
C ASN A 235 -18.59 2.21 -16.65
N LEU A 236 -17.43 2.83 -16.47
CA LEU A 236 -16.97 3.34 -15.19
C LEU A 236 -17.91 4.43 -14.64
N GLU A 237 -18.43 5.32 -15.47
CA GLU A 237 -19.31 6.40 -15.00
C GLU A 237 -20.64 5.85 -14.50
N ALA A 238 -21.24 4.91 -15.21
CA ALA A 238 -22.47 4.21 -14.75
C ALA A 238 -22.23 3.46 -13.43
N PHE A 239 -21.03 2.90 -13.23
CA PHE A 239 -20.66 2.25 -11.97
C PHE A 239 -20.50 3.26 -10.82
N LEU A 240 -19.94 4.42 -11.08
CA LEU A 240 -19.85 5.49 -10.09
C LEU A 240 -21.22 6.06 -9.72
N GLU A 241 -22.13 6.23 -10.69
CA GLU A 241 -23.52 6.62 -10.47
C GLU A 241 -24.26 5.61 -9.60
N GLN A 242 -24.15 4.31 -9.91
CA GLN A 242 -24.71 3.24 -9.08
C GLN A 242 -24.24 3.31 -7.62
N HIS A 243 -23.00 3.68 -7.39
CA HIS A 243 -22.48 3.84 -6.03
C HIS A 243 -23.11 5.03 -5.29
N GLU A 244 -23.35 6.14 -5.98
CA GLU A 244 -24.03 7.31 -5.38
C GLU A 244 -25.45 6.96 -4.94
N GLU A 245 -26.20 6.20 -5.75
CA GLU A 245 -27.55 5.73 -5.41
C GLU A 245 -27.57 4.78 -4.21
N GLY A 246 -26.50 3.98 -4.03
CA GLY A 246 -26.38 2.99 -2.96
C GLY A 246 -25.89 3.53 -1.60
N LYS A 247 -25.55 4.81 -1.47
CA LYS A 247 -24.93 5.39 -0.25
C LYS A 247 -25.76 5.24 1.04
N GLU A 248 -27.06 5.05 0.96
CA GLU A 248 -27.95 4.96 2.13
C GLU A 248 -28.15 3.52 2.66
N SER A 249 -27.53 2.51 2.04
CA SER A 249 -27.80 1.10 2.34
C SER A 249 -26.84 0.50 3.39
N ILE A 250 -27.20 -0.72 3.85
CA ILE A 250 -26.41 -1.60 4.76
C ILE A 250 -24.94 -1.75 4.32
N GLY A 251 -24.63 -1.46 3.05
CA GLY A 251 -23.29 -1.50 2.48
C GLY A 251 -22.22 -0.75 3.29
N ARG A 252 -22.59 0.36 3.91
CA ARG A 252 -21.69 1.17 4.76
C ARG A 252 -21.08 0.38 5.93
N TYR A 253 -21.87 -0.51 6.55
CA TYR A 253 -21.37 -1.37 7.61
C TYR A 253 -20.44 -2.47 7.09
N MET A 254 -20.66 -2.96 5.88
CA MET A 254 -19.82 -3.98 5.25
C MET A 254 -18.43 -3.42 4.89
N GLU A 255 -18.36 -2.16 4.45
CA GLU A 255 -17.09 -1.51 4.13
C GLU A 255 -16.17 -1.35 5.37
N ALA A 256 -16.74 -1.11 6.55
CA ALA A 256 -15.96 -0.99 7.78
C ALA A 256 -15.16 -2.26 8.12
N PHE A 257 -15.58 -3.43 7.63
CA PHE A 257 -14.88 -4.70 7.79
C PHE A 257 -13.94 -5.04 6.61
N ALA A 258 -13.97 -4.26 5.53
CA ALA A 258 -13.08 -4.45 4.39
C ALA A 258 -11.65 -3.95 4.70
N THR A 259 -10.67 -4.55 4.04
CA THR A 259 -9.27 -4.12 4.10
C THR A 259 -8.97 -2.96 3.15
N HIS A 260 -9.81 -2.78 2.13
CA HIS A 260 -9.69 -1.72 1.13
C HIS A 260 -10.96 -0.88 1.11
N PRO A 261 -10.90 0.41 0.81
CA PRO A 261 -12.08 1.23 0.50
C PRO A 261 -12.79 0.68 -0.73
N TRP A 262 -14.07 0.96 -0.87
CA TRP A 262 -14.79 0.60 -2.08
C TRP A 262 -14.16 1.22 -3.32
N LEU A 263 -14.13 0.46 -4.39
CA LEU A 263 -13.53 0.87 -5.66
C LEU A 263 -14.00 2.26 -6.14
N PRO A 264 -15.28 2.61 -6.11
CA PRO A 264 -15.73 3.95 -6.51
C PRO A 264 -15.07 5.06 -5.72
N LYS A 265 -14.91 4.89 -4.41
CA LYS A 265 -14.25 5.89 -3.55
C LYS A 265 -12.78 6.06 -3.91
N ARG A 266 -12.08 4.95 -4.22
CA ARG A 266 -10.67 5.00 -4.66
C ARG A 266 -10.54 5.73 -5.99
N VAL A 267 -11.40 5.44 -6.97
CA VAL A 267 -11.42 6.13 -8.28
C VAL A 267 -11.66 7.63 -8.09
N LEU A 268 -12.67 8.00 -7.29
CA LEU A 268 -12.96 9.41 -7.02
C LEU A 268 -11.79 10.12 -6.31
N ALA A 269 -11.13 9.44 -5.36
CA ALA A 269 -9.94 9.98 -4.68
C ALA A 269 -8.76 10.15 -5.65
N MET A 270 -8.57 9.24 -6.61
CA MET A 270 -7.58 9.38 -7.68
C MET A 270 -7.90 10.59 -8.58
N ARG A 271 -9.15 10.83 -8.93
CA ARG A 271 -9.59 12.00 -9.71
C ARG A 271 -9.34 13.32 -8.96
N GLU A 272 -9.52 13.36 -7.64
CA GLU A 272 -9.14 14.53 -6.85
C GLU A 272 -7.63 14.73 -6.82
N PHE A 273 -6.84 13.66 -6.67
CA PHE A 273 -5.38 13.76 -6.71
C PHE A 273 -4.86 14.21 -8.10
N ALA A 274 -5.50 13.81 -9.19
CA ALA A 274 -5.15 14.27 -10.54
C ALA A 274 -5.23 15.79 -10.73
N LYS A 275 -6.01 16.50 -9.89
CA LYS A 275 -6.12 17.96 -9.88
C LYS A 275 -5.00 18.66 -9.09
N SER A 276 -4.18 17.89 -8.33
CA SER A 276 -3.15 18.43 -7.46
C SER A 276 -1.97 19.04 -8.24
N GLU A 277 -1.33 20.02 -7.63
CA GLU A 277 -0.07 20.59 -8.13
C GLU A 277 1.03 19.54 -8.25
N ILE A 278 1.07 18.55 -7.33
CA ILE A 278 2.06 17.47 -7.32
C ILE A 278 1.89 16.58 -8.55
N TYR A 279 0.67 16.10 -8.81
CA TYR A 279 0.41 15.23 -9.94
C TYR A 279 0.60 15.98 -11.27
N ARG A 280 0.08 17.20 -11.39
CA ARG A 280 0.24 18.04 -12.59
C ARG A 280 1.71 18.30 -12.92
N LYS A 281 2.50 18.64 -11.91
CA LYS A 281 3.95 18.76 -12.07
C LYS A 281 4.61 17.45 -12.53
N ALA A 282 4.20 16.29 -12.00
CA ALA A 282 4.73 14.99 -12.38
C ALA A 282 4.47 14.63 -13.85
N ILE A 283 3.37 15.14 -14.44
CA ILE A 283 3.03 14.98 -15.87
C ILE A 283 3.45 16.16 -16.75
N GLY A 284 4.29 17.08 -16.23
CA GLY A 284 4.82 18.21 -16.98
C GLY A 284 3.81 19.36 -17.18
N GLN A 285 2.78 19.46 -16.36
CA GLN A 285 1.78 20.54 -16.36
C GLN A 285 2.01 21.50 -15.20
N GLU A 286 1.65 22.76 -15.39
CA GLU A 286 1.66 23.79 -14.32
C GLU A 286 0.31 23.92 -13.64
N GLY A 287 0.32 24.55 -12.45
CA GLY A 287 -0.87 24.83 -11.64
C GLY A 287 -1.38 23.57 -10.95
N GLY A 288 -2.62 23.66 -10.46
CA GLY A 288 -3.28 22.62 -9.66
C GLY A 288 -3.70 23.16 -8.30
N ILE A 289 -4.39 22.32 -7.53
CA ILE A 289 -4.79 22.65 -6.15
C ILE A 289 -3.77 22.08 -5.16
N GLY A 290 -3.62 22.75 -4.00
CA GLY A 290 -2.72 22.31 -2.95
C GLY A 290 -3.17 21.00 -2.30
N MET A 291 -2.20 20.23 -1.78
CA MET A 291 -2.47 18.91 -1.21
C MET A 291 -3.43 18.92 -0.02
N THR A 292 -3.45 20.00 0.78
CA THR A 292 -4.42 20.15 1.88
C THR A 292 -5.85 20.14 1.36
N GLU A 293 -6.13 20.89 0.29
CA GLU A 293 -7.46 20.92 -0.33
C GLU A 293 -7.82 19.55 -0.96
N VAL A 294 -6.86 18.88 -1.62
CA VAL A 294 -7.06 17.51 -2.11
C VAL A 294 -7.44 16.56 -0.97
N ASP A 295 -6.71 16.61 0.13
CA ASP A 295 -6.93 15.75 1.28
C ASP A 295 -8.29 15.99 1.93
N ASP A 296 -8.71 17.23 2.04
CA ASP A 296 -10.03 17.60 2.59
C ASP A 296 -11.18 17.09 1.69
N ARG A 297 -11.03 17.20 0.37
CA ARG A 297 -11.99 16.67 -0.60
C ARG A 297 -12.07 15.16 -0.53
N VAL A 298 -10.91 14.47 -0.47
CA VAL A 298 -10.85 13.02 -0.31
C VAL A 298 -11.44 12.59 1.04
N ALA A 299 -11.16 13.30 2.12
CA ALA A 299 -11.76 13.02 3.43
C ALA A 299 -13.30 13.13 3.40
N ALA A 300 -13.85 14.08 2.63
CA ALA A 300 -15.30 14.19 2.45
C ALA A 300 -15.90 13.01 1.69
N LEU A 301 -15.19 12.47 0.66
CA LEU A 301 -15.59 11.26 -0.07
C LEU A 301 -15.60 10.00 0.81
N LEU A 302 -14.63 9.92 1.74
CA LEU A 302 -14.47 8.78 2.64
C LEU A 302 -15.31 8.90 3.93
N LYS A 303 -16.03 10.00 4.15
CA LYS A 303 -16.93 10.17 5.30
C LYS A 303 -17.95 9.04 5.32
N GLY A 304 -17.94 8.24 6.40
CA GLY A 304 -18.74 7.03 6.56
C GLY A 304 -17.88 5.80 6.86
N ASP A 305 -16.56 5.91 6.76
CA ASP A 305 -15.59 4.85 7.05
C ASP A 305 -15.08 4.90 8.52
N ALA A 306 -15.65 5.79 9.34
CA ALA A 306 -15.27 5.99 10.75
C ALA A 306 -16.16 5.19 11.70
#